data_0a5aa90385b1949bb5b41a927ef53f3f
#
_entry.id   0a5aa90385b1949bb5b41a927ef53f3f
#
_cell.length_a   1.000
_cell.length_b   1.000
_cell.length_c   1.000
_cell.angle_alpha   90.00
_cell.angle_beta   90.00
_cell.angle_gamma   90.00
#
_symmetry.space_group_name_H-M   'P 1'
#
loop_
_entity.id
_entity.type
_entity.pdbx_description
1 polymer ?
#
loop_
_entity_poly.entity_id
_entity_poly.type
_entity_poly.pdbx_seq_one_letter_code
_entity_poly.pdbx_strand_id
1 'polypeptide(L)'
;MSPKAQLQTDRAPAPAAAYSQGVRKGSVVQISGQVAIDPETDELVHSDDVGAQTIQALNNVNAVLEASGARFDDIVMLRVYLADRKYFAPMNDAFADFVRTHSPGGVLPARTTVITGLPGDGLLVEIDALAVTD
;
A
#
# COMPACT_ATOMS: atom_id res chain seq x y z
N MET A 1 14.63 24.46 2.86
CA MET A 1 13.74 23.81 1.89
C MET A 1 14.24 22.38 1.66
N SER A 2 13.38 21.38 1.87
CA SER A 2 13.77 19.99 1.67
C SER A 2 13.58 19.57 0.22
N PRO A 3 14.57 18.95 -0.42
CA PRO A 3 14.38 18.38 -1.74
C PRO A 3 13.46 17.17 -1.68
N LYS A 4 12.83 16.87 -2.81
CA LYS A 4 12.06 15.66 -2.96
C LYS A 4 13.00 14.47 -3.13
N ALA A 5 12.85 13.46 -2.29
CA ALA A 5 13.70 12.26 -2.31
C ALA A 5 12.90 11.06 -2.81
N GLN A 6 13.50 10.32 -3.73
CA GLN A 6 12.95 9.06 -4.22
C GLN A 6 13.14 7.97 -3.17
N LEU A 7 12.09 7.20 -2.91
CA LEU A 7 12.17 5.98 -2.12
C LEU A 7 12.34 4.79 -3.06
N GLN A 8 13.26 3.91 -2.72
CA GLN A 8 13.57 2.75 -3.54
C GLN A 8 13.93 1.57 -2.65
N THR A 9 13.32 0.42 -2.90
CA THR A 9 13.59 -0.82 -2.18
C THR A 9 13.32 -2.02 -3.10
N ASP A 10 14.09 -3.07 -2.94
CA ASP A 10 13.84 -4.35 -3.63
C ASP A 10 12.83 -5.23 -2.89
N ARG A 11 12.34 -4.80 -1.72
CA ARG A 11 11.30 -5.50 -0.96
C ARG A 11 9.88 -5.10 -1.39
N ALA A 12 9.76 -4.25 -2.39
CA ALA A 12 8.50 -3.93 -3.06
C ALA A 12 8.73 -3.98 -4.58
N PRO A 13 7.66 -4.16 -5.38
CA PRO A 13 7.81 -4.24 -6.83
C PRO A 13 8.45 -2.96 -7.41
N ALA A 14 9.33 -3.15 -8.39
CA ALA A 14 9.89 -2.02 -9.12
C ALA A 14 8.78 -1.30 -9.90
N PRO A 15 8.89 0.03 -10.10
CA PRO A 15 7.90 0.77 -10.86
C PRO A 15 7.79 0.24 -12.30
N ALA A 16 6.57 0.01 -12.77
CA ALA A 16 6.30 -0.48 -14.12
C ALA A 16 6.26 0.64 -15.15
N ALA A 17 6.39 1.89 -14.73
CA ALA A 17 6.28 3.09 -15.59
C ALA A 17 7.11 4.23 -14.98
N ALA A 18 6.90 5.45 -15.48
CA ALA A 18 7.70 6.61 -15.06
C ALA A 18 7.17 7.21 -13.75
N TYR A 19 7.40 6.47 -12.64
CA TYR A 19 7.07 6.95 -11.29
C TYR A 19 8.01 6.31 -10.27
N SER A 20 8.07 6.88 -9.06
CA SER A 20 8.80 6.31 -7.94
C SER A 20 7.90 5.38 -7.13
N GLN A 21 8.47 4.39 -6.47
CA GLN A 21 7.73 3.56 -5.50
C GLN A 21 7.12 4.42 -4.40
N GLY A 22 7.83 5.45 -4.00
CA GLY A 22 7.37 6.43 -3.05
C GLY A 22 8.27 7.65 -3.08
N VAL A 23 7.81 8.72 -2.46
CA VAL A 23 8.53 10.01 -2.42
C VAL A 23 8.45 10.57 -1.02
N ARG A 24 9.56 11.08 -0.52
CA ARG A 24 9.60 11.83 0.72
C ARG A 24 9.98 13.27 0.43
N LYS A 25 9.26 14.22 1.05
CA LYS A 25 9.63 15.63 1.06
C LYS A 25 9.34 16.18 2.45
N GLY A 26 10.40 16.58 3.17
CA GLY A 26 10.25 16.99 4.58
C GLY A 26 9.68 15.85 5.42
N SER A 27 8.60 16.11 6.12
CA SER A 27 7.90 15.11 6.94
C SER A 27 6.84 14.31 6.17
N VAL A 28 6.56 14.64 4.91
CA VAL A 28 5.53 13.98 4.12
C VAL A 28 6.14 12.83 3.33
N VAL A 29 5.49 11.65 3.44
CA VAL A 29 5.86 10.43 2.71
C VAL A 29 4.64 9.95 1.96
N GLN A 30 4.71 9.93 0.62
CA GLN A 30 3.65 9.39 -0.23
C GLN A 30 4.13 8.11 -0.88
N ILE A 31 3.36 7.03 -0.68
CA ILE A 31 3.63 5.73 -1.27
C ILE A 31 2.72 5.56 -2.48
N SER A 32 3.28 5.20 -3.62
CA SER A 32 2.52 4.88 -4.83
C SER A 32 1.63 3.67 -4.63
N GLY A 33 0.53 3.60 -5.37
CA GLY A 33 -0.39 2.47 -5.32
C GLY A 33 0.32 1.14 -5.47
N GLN A 34 0.05 0.23 -4.57
CA GLN A 34 0.61 -1.11 -4.54
C GLN A 34 -0.47 -2.14 -4.81
N VAL A 35 -0.12 -3.15 -5.57
CA VAL A 35 -0.97 -4.28 -5.90
C VAL A 35 -0.29 -5.57 -5.45
N ALA A 36 -0.97 -6.71 -5.59
CA ALA A 36 -0.46 -7.99 -5.08
C ALA A 36 0.60 -8.60 -6.00
N ILE A 37 1.67 -7.86 -6.25
CA ILE A 37 2.84 -8.34 -6.96
C ILE A 37 3.90 -8.74 -5.92
N ASP A 38 4.41 -9.96 -6.05
CA ASP A 38 5.51 -10.43 -5.21
C ASP A 38 6.81 -9.78 -5.72
N PRO A 39 7.53 -9.04 -4.88
CA PRO A 39 8.75 -8.37 -5.33
C PRO A 39 9.89 -9.32 -5.71
N GLU A 40 9.88 -10.56 -5.22
CA GLU A 40 10.92 -11.55 -5.56
C GLU A 40 10.71 -12.13 -6.95
N THR A 41 9.45 -12.35 -7.36
CA THR A 41 9.13 -12.99 -8.64
C THR A 41 8.66 -12.00 -9.70
N ASP A 42 8.26 -10.80 -9.28
CA ASP A 42 7.63 -9.77 -10.12
C ASP A 42 6.33 -10.24 -10.75
N GLU A 43 5.64 -11.17 -10.11
CA GLU A 43 4.41 -11.77 -10.59
C GLU A 43 3.24 -11.48 -9.65
N LEU A 44 2.05 -11.36 -10.25
CA LEU A 44 0.81 -11.29 -9.49
C LEU A 44 0.61 -12.59 -8.70
N VAL A 45 0.28 -12.44 -7.42
CA VAL A 45 -0.03 -13.57 -6.54
C VAL A 45 -1.47 -13.47 -6.03
N HIS A 46 -2.04 -14.62 -5.65
CA HIS A 46 -3.39 -14.69 -5.08
C HIS A 46 -4.48 -14.14 -6.01
N SER A 47 -4.46 -14.50 -7.29
CA SER A 47 -5.31 -13.90 -8.32
C SER A 47 -6.82 -14.07 -8.08
N ASP A 48 -7.23 -14.97 -7.19
CA ASP A 48 -8.63 -15.25 -6.86
C ASP A 48 -8.96 -15.01 -5.38
N ASP A 49 -8.06 -14.35 -4.63
CA ASP A 49 -8.20 -14.15 -3.18
C ASP A 49 -7.91 -12.69 -2.83
N VAL A 50 -8.97 -11.89 -2.72
CA VAL A 50 -8.81 -10.45 -2.43
C VAL A 50 -8.24 -10.21 -1.03
N GLY A 51 -8.55 -11.05 -0.05
CA GLY A 51 -7.96 -10.91 1.29
C GLY A 51 -6.45 -11.07 1.26
N ALA A 52 -5.97 -12.12 0.59
CA ALA A 52 -4.53 -12.35 0.42
C ALA A 52 -3.87 -11.25 -0.42
N GLN A 53 -4.55 -10.77 -1.47
CA GLN A 53 -4.04 -9.64 -2.25
C GLN A 53 -3.93 -8.37 -1.39
N THR A 54 -4.88 -8.14 -0.51
CA THR A 54 -4.86 -6.98 0.41
C THR A 54 -3.62 -7.03 1.30
N ILE A 55 -3.32 -8.19 1.87
CA ILE A 55 -2.13 -8.36 2.72
C ILE A 55 -0.85 -8.12 1.91
N GLN A 56 -0.75 -8.68 0.70
CA GLN A 56 0.43 -8.46 -0.15
C GLN A 56 0.60 -6.98 -0.50
N ALA A 57 -0.47 -6.30 -0.88
CA ALA A 57 -0.42 -4.88 -1.20
C ALA A 57 0.02 -4.06 0.01
N LEU A 58 -0.49 -4.35 1.20
CA LEU A 58 -0.09 -3.67 2.44
C LEU A 58 1.35 -3.97 2.82
N ASN A 59 1.83 -5.19 2.60
CA ASN A 59 3.24 -5.53 2.81
C ASN A 59 4.14 -4.71 1.87
N ASN A 60 3.74 -4.54 0.62
CA ASN A 60 4.48 -3.73 -0.35
C ASN A 60 4.49 -2.25 0.07
N VAL A 61 3.34 -1.72 0.51
CA VAL A 61 3.26 -0.36 1.06
C VAL A 61 4.22 -0.20 2.23
N ASN A 62 4.21 -1.15 3.16
CA ASN A 62 5.05 -1.08 4.35
C ASN A 62 6.54 -1.14 4.00
N ALA A 63 6.92 -1.93 3.03
CA ALA A 63 8.31 -2.03 2.57
C ALA A 63 8.83 -0.69 2.04
N VAL A 64 8.04 0.00 1.22
CA VAL A 64 8.41 1.33 0.70
C VAL A 64 8.46 2.35 1.83
N LEU A 65 7.50 2.29 2.74
CA LEU A 65 7.46 3.18 3.91
C LEU A 65 8.71 3.03 4.77
N GLU A 66 9.13 1.80 5.05
CA GLU A 66 10.34 1.53 5.84
C GLU A 66 11.60 2.08 5.16
N ALA A 67 11.65 2.09 3.83
CA ALA A 67 12.74 2.68 3.08
C ALA A 67 12.86 4.20 3.31
N SER A 68 11.78 4.86 3.76
CA SER A 68 11.79 6.27 4.12
C SER A 68 12.28 6.54 5.55
N GLY A 69 12.44 5.49 6.36
CA GLY A 69 12.70 5.60 7.79
C GLY A 69 11.45 5.76 8.65
N ALA A 70 10.27 5.86 8.03
CA ALA A 70 9.00 5.94 8.73
C ALA A 70 8.52 4.54 9.14
N ARG A 71 7.55 4.49 10.04
CA ARG A 71 6.91 3.27 10.50
C ARG A 71 5.45 3.26 10.05
N PHE A 72 4.83 2.09 10.03
CA PHE A 72 3.42 1.97 9.64
C PHE A 72 2.52 2.88 10.49
N ASP A 73 2.84 3.05 11.76
CA ASP A 73 2.09 3.90 12.69
C ASP A 73 2.15 5.40 12.31
N ASP A 74 3.03 5.80 11.39
CA ASP A 74 3.10 7.15 10.86
C ASP A 74 2.09 7.39 9.72
N ILE A 75 1.43 6.34 9.23
CA ILE A 75 0.43 6.46 8.16
C ILE A 75 -0.81 7.15 8.69
N VAL A 76 -1.22 8.24 8.03
CA VAL A 76 -2.43 8.98 8.38
C VAL A 76 -3.59 8.64 7.46
N MET A 77 -3.33 8.17 6.24
CA MET A 77 -4.37 7.86 5.25
C MET A 77 -3.97 6.66 4.40
N LEU A 78 -4.88 5.69 4.26
CA LEU A 78 -4.79 4.61 3.29
C LEU A 78 -5.96 4.73 2.32
N ARG A 79 -5.67 4.70 1.01
CA ARG A 79 -6.70 4.70 -0.03
C ARG A 79 -6.75 3.32 -0.67
N VAL A 80 -7.95 2.75 -0.71
CA VAL A 80 -8.19 1.40 -1.18
C VAL A 80 -9.06 1.45 -2.44
N TYR A 81 -8.57 0.85 -3.52
CA TYR A 81 -9.24 0.76 -4.81
C TYR A 81 -9.60 -0.70 -5.04
N LEU A 82 -10.90 -1.01 -5.15
CA LEU A 82 -11.42 -2.37 -5.33
C LEU A 82 -12.00 -2.55 -6.74
N ALA A 83 -11.72 -3.68 -7.35
CA ALA A 83 -12.21 -4.00 -8.68
C ALA A 83 -13.72 -4.28 -8.71
N ASP A 84 -14.31 -4.71 -7.59
CA ASP A 84 -15.72 -5.04 -7.52
C ASP A 84 -16.22 -4.90 -6.08
N ARG A 85 -17.47 -4.50 -5.93
CA ARG A 85 -18.11 -4.32 -4.62
C ARG A 85 -18.17 -5.62 -3.81
N LYS A 86 -18.26 -6.77 -4.47
CA LYS A 86 -18.31 -8.07 -3.80
C LYS A 86 -17.05 -8.40 -3.01
N TYR A 87 -15.94 -7.71 -3.31
CA TYR A 87 -14.66 -7.89 -2.60
C TYR A 87 -14.55 -7.09 -1.31
N PHE A 88 -15.54 -6.24 -1.00
CA PHE A 88 -15.42 -5.31 0.14
C PHE A 88 -15.25 -6.06 1.47
N ALA A 89 -16.12 -7.02 1.78
CA ALA A 89 -16.09 -7.70 3.08
C ALA A 89 -14.78 -8.48 3.31
N PRO A 90 -14.33 -9.35 2.39
CA PRO A 90 -13.06 -10.05 2.61
C PRO A 90 -11.84 -9.11 2.60
N MET A 91 -11.83 -8.05 1.78
CA MET A 91 -10.79 -7.02 1.85
C MET A 91 -10.80 -6.37 3.23
N ASN A 92 -11.97 -5.98 3.71
CA ASN A 92 -12.12 -5.26 4.97
C ASN A 92 -11.62 -6.08 6.16
N ASP A 93 -11.88 -7.38 6.18
CA ASP A 93 -11.42 -8.27 7.24
C ASP A 93 -9.88 -8.36 7.26
N ALA A 94 -9.27 -8.57 6.09
CA ALA A 94 -7.82 -8.65 5.98
C ALA A 94 -7.15 -7.31 6.31
N PHE A 95 -7.73 -6.22 5.83
CA PHE A 95 -7.27 -4.86 6.12
C PHE A 95 -7.29 -4.58 7.63
N ALA A 96 -8.40 -4.90 8.30
CA ALA A 96 -8.55 -4.65 9.73
C ALA A 96 -7.49 -5.40 10.55
N ASP A 97 -7.25 -6.66 10.23
CA ASP A 97 -6.24 -7.47 10.92
C ASP A 97 -4.84 -6.86 10.76
N PHE A 98 -4.50 -6.45 9.53
CA PHE A 98 -3.18 -5.90 9.23
C PHE A 98 -2.97 -4.56 9.95
N VAL A 99 -3.91 -3.63 9.81
CA VAL A 99 -3.70 -2.27 10.36
C VAL A 99 -3.71 -2.27 11.88
N ARG A 100 -4.51 -3.12 12.51
CA ARG A 100 -4.50 -3.24 13.98
C ARG A 100 -3.18 -3.80 14.48
N THR A 101 -2.65 -4.81 13.82
CA THR A 101 -1.36 -5.39 14.17
C THR A 101 -0.22 -4.38 14.03
N HIS A 102 -0.28 -3.52 13.01
CA HIS A 102 0.80 -2.58 12.69
C HIS A 102 0.60 -1.18 13.26
N SER A 103 -0.43 -0.97 14.08
CA SER A 103 -0.72 0.32 14.71
C SER A 103 -0.66 0.20 16.24
N PRO A 104 0.52 -0.05 16.82
CA PRO A 104 0.65 -0.30 18.27
C PRO A 104 0.24 0.91 19.12
N GLY A 105 0.25 2.12 18.57
CA GLY A 105 -0.24 3.32 19.24
C GLY A 105 -1.76 3.36 19.43
N GLY A 106 -2.50 2.44 18.79
CA GLY A 106 -3.95 2.29 18.96
C GLY A 106 -4.79 3.21 18.09
N VAL A 107 -4.19 4.19 17.41
CA VAL A 107 -4.92 5.08 16.49
C VAL A 107 -4.78 4.52 15.09
N LEU A 108 -5.90 4.13 14.49
CA LEU A 108 -5.93 3.58 13.14
C LEU A 108 -5.82 4.71 12.11
N PRO A 109 -5.21 4.47 10.94
CA PRO A 109 -5.19 5.47 9.88
C PRO A 109 -6.59 5.74 9.36
N ALA A 110 -6.80 6.93 8.80
CA ALA A 110 -8.00 7.21 8.01
C ALA A 110 -7.99 6.35 6.75
N ARG A 111 -9.16 6.06 6.21
CA ARG A 111 -9.29 5.25 4.98
C ARG A 111 -10.40 5.77 4.10
N THR A 112 -10.15 5.75 2.78
CA THR A 112 -11.18 5.89 1.76
C THR A 112 -11.15 4.65 0.87
N THR A 113 -12.31 4.10 0.55
CA THR A 113 -12.44 2.94 -0.32
C THR A 113 -13.34 3.29 -1.50
N VAL A 114 -12.89 3.01 -2.72
CA VAL A 114 -13.67 3.22 -3.95
C VAL A 114 -13.68 1.93 -4.78
N ILE A 115 -14.72 1.77 -5.57
CA ILE A 115 -14.86 0.70 -6.56
C ILE A 115 -14.48 1.28 -7.92
N THR A 116 -13.52 0.67 -8.61
CA THR A 116 -13.01 1.17 -9.88
C THR A 116 -12.33 0.06 -10.68
N GLY A 117 -12.12 0.27 -11.97
CA GLY A 117 -11.25 -0.59 -12.75
C GLY A 117 -9.80 -0.43 -12.31
N LEU A 118 -9.04 -1.53 -12.38
CA LEU A 118 -7.62 -1.56 -12.07
C LEU A 118 -6.82 -1.86 -13.34
N PRO A 119 -5.53 -1.44 -13.39
CA PRO A 119 -4.78 -1.42 -14.65
C PRO A 119 -4.24 -2.78 -15.12
N GLY A 120 -4.57 -3.87 -14.46
CA GLY A 120 -4.10 -5.19 -14.87
C GLY A 120 -5.13 -6.29 -14.60
N ASP A 121 -5.08 -7.34 -15.41
CA ASP A 121 -5.94 -8.50 -15.22
C ASP A 121 -5.58 -9.24 -13.92
N GLY A 122 -6.61 -9.70 -13.22
CA GLY A 122 -6.42 -10.43 -11.95
C GLY A 122 -6.13 -9.54 -10.74
N LEU A 123 -5.98 -8.24 -10.93
CA LEU A 123 -5.84 -7.29 -9.82
C LEU A 123 -7.22 -7.05 -9.22
N LEU A 124 -7.36 -7.33 -7.93
CA LEU A 124 -8.64 -7.19 -7.21
C LEU A 124 -8.64 -5.97 -6.30
N VAL A 125 -7.44 -5.53 -5.87
CA VAL A 125 -7.28 -4.42 -4.93
C VAL A 125 -5.96 -3.69 -5.20
N GLU A 126 -5.97 -2.39 -5.01
CA GLU A 126 -4.78 -1.53 -5.01
C GLU A 126 -4.84 -0.61 -3.80
N ILE A 127 -3.71 -0.33 -3.16
CA ILE A 127 -3.66 0.51 -1.96
C ILE A 127 -2.49 1.48 -2.07
N ASP A 128 -2.74 2.77 -1.83
CA ASP A 128 -1.69 3.76 -1.62
C ASP A 128 -1.76 4.32 -0.20
N ALA A 129 -0.73 5.03 0.20
CA ALA A 129 -0.61 5.51 1.57
C ALA A 129 0.04 6.88 1.65
N LEU A 130 -0.43 7.69 2.60
CA LEU A 130 0.19 8.94 3.01
C LEU A 130 0.62 8.82 4.45
N ALA A 131 1.90 9.07 4.73
CA ALA A 131 2.45 9.11 6.07
C ALA A 131 3.06 10.47 6.36
N VAL A 132 3.05 10.83 7.63
CA VAL A 132 3.65 12.08 8.10
C VAL A 132 4.54 11.73 9.29
N THR A 133 5.82 12.10 9.21
CA THR A 133 6.79 11.87 10.27
C THR A 133 7.03 13.13 11.09
N ASP A 134 7.66 12.96 12.22
CA ASP A 134 8.09 14.10 13.04
C ASP A 134 9.25 14.86 12.39
#